data_7343f9ee8ee0686de732d65c5c1aba33
#
_entry.id   7343f9ee8ee0686de732d65c5c1aba33
#
_cell.length_a   1.000
_cell.length_b   1.000
_cell.length_c   1.000
_cell.angle_alpha   90.00
_cell.angle_beta   90.00
_cell.angle_gamma   90.00
#
_symmetry.space_group_name_H-M   'P 1'
#
loop_
_entity.id
_entity.type
_entity.pdbx_description
1 polymer ?
#
loop_
_entity_poly.entity_id
_entity_poly.type
_entity_poly.pdbx_seq_one_letter_code
_entity_poly.pdbx_strand_id
1 'polypeptide(L)' 'MNKFSYIHVVQGNYGHFGWEDVAESDTRKEARYNLREFRISSGPAPHRIIQRRVLNEPALTPFISV' A
#
# COMPACT_ATOMS: atom_id res chain seq x y z
N MET A 1 -11.02 -7.73 20.02
CA MET A 1 -10.09 -7.83 18.92
C MET A 1 -10.66 -7.24 17.65
N ASN A 2 -9.89 -6.47 16.93
CA ASN A 2 -10.40 -5.85 15.74
C ASN A 2 -10.42 -6.82 14.57
N LYS A 3 -11.52 -6.79 13.83
CA LYS A 3 -11.65 -7.61 12.66
C LYS A 3 -10.86 -7.04 11.52
N PHE A 4 -10.61 -5.76 11.49
CA PHE A 4 -9.91 -5.07 10.43
C PHE A 4 -8.72 -4.30 10.99
N SER A 5 -7.73 -4.13 10.18
CA SER A 5 -6.67 -3.20 10.50
C SER A 5 -6.38 -2.39 9.26
N TYR A 6 -5.50 -1.40 9.40
CA TYR A 6 -5.16 -0.55 8.27
C TYR A 6 -3.71 -0.74 7.92
N ILE A 7 -3.44 -0.77 6.62
CA ILE A 7 -2.08 -0.73 6.14
C ILE A 7 -1.87 0.59 5.43
N HIS A 8 -0.65 0.96 5.27
CA HIS A 8 -0.30 2.21 4.58
C HIS A 8 0.26 1.82 3.22
N VAL A 9 -0.31 2.41 2.18
CA VAL A 9 0.07 2.06 0.82
C VAL A 9 0.64 3.28 0.14
N VAL A 10 1.82 3.15 -0.41
CA VAL A 10 2.41 4.21 -1.22
C VAL A 10 1.93 3.99 -2.65
N GLN A 11 1.43 5.03 -3.26
CA GLN A 11 0.97 4.97 -4.63
C GLN A 11 1.73 5.97 -5.48
N GLY A 12 2.01 5.60 -6.70
CA GLY A 12 2.64 6.49 -7.66
C GLY A 12 1.76 6.65 -8.88
N ASN A 13 1.79 7.84 -9.46
CA ASN A 13 1.04 8.09 -10.69
C ASN A 13 2.04 8.32 -11.81
N TYR A 14 2.20 7.32 -12.64
CA TYR A 14 3.19 7.37 -13.72
C TYR A 14 2.56 7.73 -15.06
N GLY A 15 1.28 8.06 -15.06
CA GLY A 15 0.65 8.57 -16.27
C GLY A 15 -0.01 7.52 -17.16
N HIS A 16 0.04 6.26 -16.76
CA HIS A 16 -0.56 5.22 -17.60
C HIS A 16 -1.94 4.78 -17.10
N PHE A 17 -2.04 4.44 -15.84
CA PHE A 17 -3.28 3.92 -15.28
C PHE A 17 -3.72 4.69 -14.05
N GLY A 18 -3.25 5.90 -13.89
CA GLY A 18 -3.57 6.68 -12.71
C GLY A 18 -2.71 6.24 -11.53
N TRP A 19 -3.30 6.22 -10.35
CA TRP A 19 -2.54 5.88 -9.16
C TRP A 19 -2.38 4.39 -9.02
N GLU A 20 -1.14 3.94 -8.87
CA GLU A 20 -0.83 2.53 -8.74
C GLU A 20 -0.15 2.25 -7.42
N ASP A 21 -0.47 1.11 -6.81
CA ASP A 21 0.18 0.71 -5.56
C ASP A 21 1.60 0.28 -5.86
N VAL A 22 2.56 0.89 -5.17
CA VAL A 22 3.96 0.54 -5.39
C VAL A 22 4.63 -0.02 -4.14
N ALA A 23 4.05 0.18 -2.96
CA ALA A 23 4.58 -0.39 -1.73
C ALA A 23 3.51 -0.43 -0.65
N GLU A 24 3.59 -1.39 0.24
CA GLU A 24 2.68 -1.50 1.36
C GLU A 24 3.49 -1.66 2.63
N SER A 25 3.01 -1.10 3.70
CA SER A 25 3.69 -1.15 4.98
C SER A 25 2.70 -1.26 6.11
N ASP A 26 3.11 -1.91 7.18
CA ASP A 26 2.26 -2.03 8.36
C ASP A 26 2.31 -0.78 9.22
N THR A 27 3.35 0.01 9.11
CA THR A 27 3.51 1.20 9.94
C THR A 27 3.61 2.43 9.09
N ARG A 28 3.20 3.55 9.68
CA ARG A 28 3.29 4.83 9.01
C ARG A 28 4.73 5.24 8.78
N LYS A 29 5.58 4.93 9.72
CA LYS A 29 6.98 5.28 9.63
C LYS A 29 7.62 4.62 8.41
N GLU A 30 7.33 3.36 8.21
CA GLU A 30 7.87 2.61 7.09
C GLU A 30 7.29 3.13 5.77
N ALA A 31 6.03 3.46 5.77
CA ALA A 31 5.39 4.03 4.58
C ALA A 31 6.01 5.35 4.18
N ARG A 32 6.33 6.18 5.16
CA ARG A 32 6.96 7.47 4.86
C ARG A 32 8.37 7.29 4.31
N TYR A 33 9.08 6.30 4.82
CA TYR A 33 10.40 5.98 4.29
C TYR A 33 10.27 5.53 2.83
N ASN A 34 9.31 4.66 2.55
CA ASN A 34 9.10 4.17 1.20
C ASN A 34 8.70 5.31 0.26
N LEU A 35 7.84 6.19 0.72
CA LEU A 35 7.43 7.35 -0.08
C LEU A 35 8.65 8.19 -0.47
N ARG A 36 9.52 8.41 0.48
CA ARG A 36 10.71 9.21 0.23
C ARG A 36 11.61 8.54 -0.80
N GLU A 37 11.80 7.23 -0.66
CA GLU A 37 12.64 6.48 -1.58
C GLU A 37 12.08 6.50 -3.00
N PHE A 38 10.78 6.35 -3.13
CA PHE A 38 10.15 6.40 -4.44
C PHE A 38 10.24 7.78 -5.07
N ARG A 39 10.12 8.82 -4.26
CA ARG A 39 10.25 10.17 -4.79
C ARG A 39 11.65 10.44 -5.34
N ILE A 40 12.65 9.87 -4.69
CA ILE A 40 14.01 10.06 -5.13
C ILE A 40 14.29 9.23 -6.38
N SER A 41 13.82 8.00 -6.43
CA SER A 41 14.18 7.11 -7.51
C SER A 41 13.27 7.20 -8.72
N SER A 42 12.04 7.65 -8.57
CA SER A 42 11.10 7.68 -9.68
C SER A 42 10.99 9.03 -10.36
N GLY A 43 11.78 10.00 -9.95
CA GLY A 43 11.82 11.28 -10.61
C GLY A 43 10.55 12.09 -10.40
N PRO A 44 10.02 12.70 -11.43
CA PRO A 44 8.95 13.66 -11.29
C PRO A 44 7.57 13.06 -11.04
N ALA A 45 7.43 11.76 -11.07
CA ALA A 45 6.12 11.15 -10.87
C ALA A 45 5.60 11.44 -9.47
N PRO A 46 4.36 11.86 -9.31
CA PRO A 46 3.83 12.14 -7.98
C PRO A 46 3.56 10.86 -7.22
N HIS A 47 3.76 10.92 -5.91
CA HIS A 47 3.51 9.78 -5.04
C HIS A 47 2.70 10.26 -3.83
N ARG A 48 1.96 9.33 -3.24
CA ARG A 48 1.16 9.64 -2.06
C ARG A 48 1.04 8.41 -1.18
N ILE A 49 0.60 8.61 0.06
CA ILE A 49 0.32 7.52 0.98
C ILE A 49 -1.16 7.52 1.24
N ILE A 50 -1.78 6.35 1.14
CA ILE A 50 -3.18 6.19 1.53
C ILE A 50 -3.24 5.09 2.57
N GLN A 51 -4.35 5.02 3.29
CA GLN A 51 -4.60 3.90 4.20
C GLN A 51 -5.61 2.98 3.56
N ARG A 52 -5.40 1.69 3.70
CA ARG A 52 -6.32 0.70 3.17
C ARG A 52 -6.71 -0.23 4.28
N ARG A 53 -7.98 -0.54 4.39
CA ARG A 53 -8.48 -1.45 5.40
C ARG A 53 -8.29 -2.87 4.91
N VAL A 54 -7.78 -3.71 5.76
CA VAL A 54 -7.60 -5.12 5.44
C VAL A 54 -8.24 -5.97 6.51
N LEU A 55 -8.69 -7.13 6.14
CA LEU A 55 -9.31 -8.05 7.06
C LEU A 55 -8.24 -8.82 7.80
N ASN A 56 -8.35 -8.82 9.13
CA ASN A 56 -7.36 -9.50 9.94
C ASN A 56 -7.58 -10.98 10.08
N GLU A 57 -8.74 -11.49 9.75
CA GLU A 57 -8.99 -12.88 9.94
C GLU A 57 -8.17 -13.71 9.03
N PRO A 58 -7.72 -14.85 9.48
CA PRO A 58 -6.98 -15.74 8.64
C PRO A 58 -7.87 -16.14 7.51
N ALA A 59 -7.31 -16.23 6.46
CA ALA A 59 -8.08 -16.56 5.36
C ALA A 59 -8.36 -17.92 5.32
N LEU A 60 -9.23 -18.33 5.98
CA LEU A 60 -9.60 -19.59 5.96
C LEU A 60 -10.16 -19.88 4.77
N THR A 61 -10.43 -19.16 4.18
CA THR A 61 -11.15 -19.41 3.14
C THR A 61 -10.44 -19.97 2.23
N PRO A 62 -10.51 -20.52 1.96
CA PRO A 62 -9.79 -21.07 1.12
C PRO A 62 -10.09 -20.92 -0.26
N PHE A 63 -10.06 -20.79 -0.43
CA PHE A 63 -10.18 -20.73 -1.42
C PHE A 63 -9.97 -21.30 -2.12
N ILE A 64 -9.95 -21.51 -2.21
CA ILE A 64 -9.79 -21.97 -2.69
C ILE A 64 -9.73 -22.49 -3.43
N SER A 65 -9.74 -22.72 -3.64
CA SER A 65 -9.64 -23.23 -4.19
C SER A 65 -9.78 -23.69 -4.99
N VAL A 66 -9.76 -23.82 -5.18
CA VAL A 66 -9.89 -24.25 -5.77
C VAL A 66 -9.89 -24.57 -6.26
#